data_4a318e5106d47c1dab4bef9bd4c546e2
#
_entry.id   4a318e5106d47c1dab4bef9bd4c546e2
#
_cell.length_a   1.000
_cell.length_b   1.000
_cell.length_c   1.000
_cell.angle_alpha   90.00
_cell.angle_beta   90.00
_cell.angle_gamma   90.00
#
_symmetry.space_group_name_H-M   'P 1'
#
loop_
_entity.id
_entity.type
_entity.pdbx_description
1 polymer ?
#
loop_
_entity_poly.entity_id
_entity_poly.type
_entity_poly.pdbx_seq_one_letter_code
_entity_poly.pdbx_strand_id
1 'polypeptide(L)'
;MTDDLITAVERSKKGAVVTLNGEEKIFVSRALLFEREFTEGQSLRRDELARWLLPRQYPEALNLAVSLLAQRARSSGEIEQKLRDRFYLPETVEMVLYKLEKEHFLNDEAFAMEYAAALSRRQMGRMRIGQELRRKGVAPELIQQALEALDEEEAEDAALVLARKLLKRYEREPDPRKAMQKLLMAMARRGYGFEEARAAAQRAIQEPED
;
A
#
# COMPACT_ATOMS: atom_id res chain seq x y z
N MET A 1 33.07 -3.07 -16.52
CA MET A 1 32.33 -3.71 -15.43
C MET A 1 32.94 -3.17 -14.16
N THR A 2 32.21 -2.38 -13.40
CA THR A 2 32.69 -1.75 -12.15
C THR A 2 32.46 -2.71 -11.00
N ASP A 3 33.48 -2.87 -10.15
CA ASP A 3 33.35 -3.61 -8.90
C ASP A 3 32.64 -2.73 -7.87
N ASP A 4 31.74 -3.32 -7.09
CA ASP A 4 31.11 -2.66 -5.97
C ASP A 4 31.97 -2.78 -4.72
N LEU A 5 32.12 -1.69 -3.97
CA LEU A 5 32.86 -1.65 -2.72
C LEU A 5 31.89 -1.86 -1.54
N ILE A 6 32.20 -2.79 -0.66
CA ILE A 6 31.48 -2.90 0.62
C ILE A 6 31.93 -1.75 1.53
N THR A 7 30.98 -0.85 1.84
CA THR A 7 31.23 0.31 2.69
C THR A 7 30.78 0.15 4.13
N ALA A 8 29.87 -0.81 4.41
CA ALA A 8 29.48 -1.17 5.76
C ALA A 8 28.90 -2.59 5.82
N VAL A 9 29.04 -3.25 6.98
CA VAL A 9 28.43 -4.57 7.29
C VAL A 9 27.78 -4.52 8.66
N GLU A 10 26.46 -4.32 8.69
CA GLU A 10 25.66 -4.24 9.92
C GLU A 10 25.14 -5.65 10.30
N ARG A 11 25.76 -6.29 11.30
CA ARG A 11 25.42 -7.66 11.72
C ARG A 11 24.27 -7.68 12.73
N SER A 12 23.38 -8.66 12.61
CA SER A 12 22.24 -8.90 13.50
C SER A 12 22.07 -10.39 13.82
N LYS A 13 21.12 -10.74 14.70
CA LYS A 13 20.77 -12.14 14.98
C LYS A 13 20.25 -12.90 13.74
N LYS A 14 19.69 -12.20 12.75
CA LYS A 14 19.09 -12.79 11.55
C LYS A 14 20.06 -12.88 10.37
N GLY A 15 21.14 -12.12 10.39
CA GLY A 15 22.09 -12.01 9.28
C GLY A 15 22.81 -10.67 9.29
N ALA A 16 23.20 -10.18 8.14
CA ALA A 16 23.80 -8.86 7.99
C ALA A 16 23.14 -8.06 6.87
N VAL A 17 23.15 -6.74 7.01
CA VAL A 17 22.89 -5.80 5.94
C VAL A 17 24.25 -5.31 5.43
N VAL A 18 24.54 -5.60 4.18
CA VAL A 18 25.77 -5.21 3.49
C VAL A 18 25.44 -3.96 2.67
N THR A 19 26.17 -2.86 2.90
CA THR A 19 26.01 -1.63 2.14
C THR A 19 27.07 -1.58 1.04
N LEU A 20 26.65 -1.41 -0.21
CA LEU A 20 27.50 -1.30 -1.37
C LEU A 20 27.58 0.16 -1.80
N ASN A 21 28.78 0.66 -2.10
CA ASN A 21 29.05 2.01 -2.59
C ASN A 21 28.43 3.14 -1.76
N GLY A 22 28.18 2.90 -0.46
CA GLY A 22 27.59 3.87 0.47
C GLY A 22 26.07 4.04 0.38
N GLU A 23 25.39 3.41 -0.57
CA GLU A 23 23.97 3.65 -0.84
C GLU A 23 23.11 2.38 -0.82
N GLU A 24 23.48 1.39 -1.62
CA GLU A 24 22.67 0.19 -1.80
C GLU A 24 22.85 -0.78 -0.66
N LYS A 25 21.73 -1.21 -0.08
CA LYS A 25 21.70 -2.17 1.01
C LYS A 25 21.18 -3.52 0.55
N ILE A 26 21.90 -4.59 0.93
CA ILE A 26 21.54 -5.97 0.60
C ILE A 26 21.53 -6.79 1.88
N PHE A 27 20.46 -7.53 2.11
CA PHE A 27 20.36 -8.46 3.23
C PHE A 27 21.01 -9.80 2.87
N VAL A 28 21.88 -10.28 3.75
CA VAL A 28 22.47 -11.62 3.68
C VAL A 28 22.08 -12.37 4.96
N SER A 29 21.33 -13.46 4.82
CA SER A 29 20.86 -14.22 5.98
C SER A 29 22.05 -14.85 6.73
N ARG A 30 21.81 -15.21 8.01
CA ARG A 30 22.84 -15.81 8.84
C ARG A 30 23.44 -17.09 8.24
N ALA A 31 22.60 -17.90 7.59
CA ALA A 31 23.05 -19.13 6.92
C ALA A 31 24.05 -18.81 5.80
N LEU A 32 23.77 -17.78 5.00
CA LEU A 32 24.63 -17.38 3.89
C LEU A 32 25.95 -16.75 4.33
N LEU A 33 25.99 -16.14 5.51
CA LEU A 33 27.22 -15.60 6.08
C LEU A 33 28.23 -16.71 6.47
N PHE A 34 27.79 -17.95 6.66
CA PHE A 34 28.68 -19.09 6.84
C PHE A 34 29.28 -19.60 5.52
N GLU A 35 28.58 -19.38 4.38
CA GLU A 35 29.07 -19.78 3.07
C GLU A 35 30.03 -18.74 2.46
N ARG A 36 29.79 -17.46 2.76
CA ARG A 36 30.60 -16.36 2.23
C ARG A 36 30.72 -15.24 3.25
N GLU A 37 31.96 -14.84 3.51
CA GLU A 37 32.26 -13.72 4.37
C GLU A 37 32.14 -12.39 3.61
N PHE A 38 31.63 -11.38 4.31
CA PHE A 38 31.53 -10.01 3.83
C PHE A 38 32.22 -9.09 4.83
N THR A 39 33.21 -8.33 4.34
CA THR A 39 34.00 -7.41 5.16
C THR A 39 34.02 -6.02 4.52
N GLU A 40 34.05 -5.01 5.38
CA GLU A 40 34.20 -3.62 4.94
C GLU A 40 35.52 -3.42 4.18
N GLY A 41 35.51 -2.66 3.09
CA GLY A 41 36.65 -2.47 2.18
C GLY A 41 36.81 -3.57 1.13
N GLN A 42 36.02 -4.64 1.14
CA GLN A 42 36.05 -5.69 0.13
C GLN A 42 35.41 -5.21 -1.17
N SER A 43 36.07 -5.44 -2.31
CA SER A 43 35.50 -5.27 -3.66
C SER A 43 34.80 -6.54 -4.09
N LEU A 44 33.62 -6.39 -4.69
CA LEU A 44 32.79 -7.48 -5.20
C LEU A 44 32.34 -7.19 -6.63
N ARG A 45 32.35 -8.21 -7.45
CA ARG A 45 31.69 -8.13 -8.75
C ARG A 45 30.18 -8.30 -8.57
N ARG A 46 29.41 -7.29 -9.02
CA ARG A 46 27.94 -7.26 -8.92
C ARG A 46 27.29 -8.50 -9.53
N ASP A 47 27.70 -8.86 -10.73
CA ASP A 47 27.18 -10.01 -11.46
C ASP A 47 27.46 -11.37 -10.76
N GLU A 48 28.58 -11.50 -10.09
CA GLU A 48 28.92 -12.68 -9.29
C GLU A 48 28.12 -12.72 -8.00
N LEU A 49 27.98 -11.59 -7.34
CA LEU A 49 27.16 -11.48 -6.13
C LEU A 49 25.71 -11.81 -6.42
N ALA A 50 25.12 -11.24 -7.45
CA ALA A 50 23.74 -11.50 -7.86
C ALA A 50 23.53 -12.98 -8.22
N ARG A 51 24.40 -13.57 -9.06
CA ARG A 51 24.34 -15.00 -9.41
C ARG A 51 24.44 -15.94 -8.21
N TRP A 52 25.23 -15.56 -7.20
CA TRP A 52 25.38 -16.36 -6.00
C TRP A 52 24.20 -16.16 -5.05
N LEU A 53 23.71 -14.92 -4.86
CA LEU A 53 22.74 -14.56 -3.84
C LEU A 53 21.29 -14.83 -4.26
N LEU A 54 20.95 -14.59 -5.53
CA LEU A 54 19.58 -14.67 -6.05
C LEU A 54 18.91 -16.03 -5.80
N PRO A 55 19.51 -17.20 -6.16
CA PRO A 55 18.89 -18.50 -5.91
C PRO A 55 18.77 -18.84 -4.42
N ARG A 56 19.51 -18.14 -3.56
CA ARG A 56 19.52 -18.34 -2.10
C ARG A 56 18.51 -17.43 -1.39
N GLN A 57 18.38 -16.19 -1.82
CA GLN A 57 17.39 -15.25 -1.29
C GLN A 57 15.97 -15.61 -1.71
N TYR A 58 15.78 -16.13 -2.92
CA TYR A 58 14.45 -16.38 -3.49
C TYR A 58 13.54 -17.23 -2.60
N PRO A 59 13.96 -18.41 -2.07
CA PRO A 59 13.10 -19.20 -1.19
C PRO A 59 12.73 -18.46 0.11
N GLU A 60 13.67 -17.70 0.69
CA GLU A 60 13.41 -16.93 1.92
C GLU A 60 12.42 -15.79 1.66
N ALA A 61 12.61 -15.06 0.57
CA ALA A 61 11.72 -13.97 0.15
C ALA A 61 10.31 -14.47 -0.20
N LEU A 62 10.23 -15.59 -0.92
CA LEU A 62 8.94 -16.22 -1.27
C LEU A 62 8.20 -16.68 -0.02
N ASN A 63 8.86 -17.34 0.92
CA ASN A 63 8.26 -17.76 2.18
C ASN A 63 7.75 -16.58 3.00
N LEU A 64 8.50 -15.47 3.03
CA LEU A 64 8.06 -14.24 3.68
C LEU A 64 6.79 -13.70 3.00
N ALA A 65 6.78 -13.58 1.68
CA ALA A 65 5.64 -13.07 0.93
C ALA A 65 4.38 -13.91 1.13
N VAL A 66 4.50 -15.24 1.04
CA VAL A 66 3.40 -16.19 1.31
C VAL A 66 2.88 -16.03 2.75
N SER A 67 3.77 -15.90 3.73
CA SER A 67 3.37 -15.69 5.13
C SER A 67 2.61 -14.38 5.35
N LEU A 68 2.94 -13.34 4.58
CA LEU A 68 2.24 -12.05 4.62
C LEU A 68 0.85 -12.15 3.98
N LEU A 69 0.71 -12.88 2.88
CA LEU A 69 -0.56 -13.12 2.20
C LEU A 69 -1.50 -14.02 3.01
N ALA A 70 -0.95 -14.99 3.75
CA ALA A 70 -1.74 -15.84 4.65
C ALA A 70 -2.42 -15.05 5.80
N GLN A 71 -1.94 -13.86 6.15
CA GLN A 71 -2.55 -13.04 7.19
C GLN A 71 -3.75 -12.23 6.70
N ARG A 72 -3.67 -11.69 5.49
CA ARG A 72 -4.70 -10.91 4.80
C ARG A 72 -4.35 -10.70 3.32
N ALA A 73 -5.35 -10.36 2.52
CA ALA A 73 -5.13 -9.89 1.17
C ALA A 73 -4.21 -8.65 1.14
N ARG A 74 -3.33 -8.60 0.15
CA ARG A 74 -2.37 -7.51 -0.09
C ARG A 74 -2.22 -7.27 -1.58
N SER A 75 -1.92 -6.03 -1.94
CA SER A 75 -1.49 -5.69 -3.30
C SER A 75 -0.05 -6.15 -3.57
N SER A 76 0.30 -6.26 -4.86
CA SER A 76 1.68 -6.50 -5.30
C SER A 76 2.64 -5.43 -4.75
N GLY A 77 2.23 -4.15 -4.79
CA GLY A 77 3.01 -3.05 -4.24
C GLY A 77 3.25 -3.14 -2.73
N GLU A 78 2.31 -3.68 -1.94
CA GLU A 78 2.54 -3.93 -0.51
C GLU A 78 3.56 -5.05 -0.28
N ILE A 79 3.54 -6.11 -1.08
CA ILE A 79 4.53 -7.20 -0.99
C ILE A 79 5.90 -6.70 -1.46
N GLU A 80 5.96 -6.01 -2.59
CA GLU A 80 7.18 -5.40 -3.11
C GLU A 80 7.87 -4.53 -2.05
N GLN A 81 7.12 -3.59 -1.45
CA GLN A 81 7.65 -2.71 -0.43
C GLN A 81 8.19 -3.49 0.78
N LYS A 82 7.47 -4.54 1.20
CA LYS A 82 7.91 -5.37 2.33
C LYS A 82 9.18 -6.15 2.06
N LEU A 83 9.38 -6.61 0.83
CA LEU A 83 10.61 -7.28 0.41
C LEU A 83 11.76 -6.28 0.27
N ARG A 84 11.52 -5.11 -0.32
CA ARG A 84 12.50 -4.02 -0.41
C ARG A 84 12.93 -3.50 0.97
N ASP A 85 11.99 -3.33 1.91
CA ASP A 85 12.27 -2.95 3.31
C ASP A 85 13.17 -3.98 4.03
N ARG A 86 13.26 -5.20 3.50
CA ARG A 86 14.15 -6.26 3.99
C ARG A 86 15.45 -6.36 3.22
N PHE A 87 15.68 -5.44 2.28
CA PHE A 87 16.88 -5.36 1.45
C PHE A 87 17.16 -6.61 0.62
N TYR A 88 16.11 -7.30 0.16
CA TYR A 88 16.26 -8.31 -0.87
C TYR A 88 16.66 -7.67 -2.20
N LEU A 89 17.45 -8.38 -3.01
CA LEU A 89 17.82 -7.91 -4.35
C LEU A 89 16.58 -7.58 -5.19
N PRO A 90 16.62 -6.51 -6.02
CA PRO A 90 15.51 -6.17 -6.91
C PRO A 90 15.05 -7.36 -7.76
N GLU A 91 15.98 -8.12 -8.31
CA GLU A 91 15.70 -9.31 -9.12
C GLU A 91 15.01 -10.41 -8.31
N THR A 92 15.36 -10.57 -7.02
CA THR A 92 14.67 -11.50 -6.11
C THR A 92 13.22 -11.06 -5.91
N VAL A 93 12.99 -9.75 -5.70
CA VAL A 93 11.66 -9.18 -5.52
C VAL A 93 10.80 -9.42 -6.77
N GLU A 94 11.32 -9.10 -7.96
CA GLU A 94 10.62 -9.31 -9.24
C GLU A 94 10.25 -10.78 -9.46
N MET A 95 11.18 -11.70 -9.21
CA MET A 95 10.93 -13.14 -9.33
C MET A 95 9.82 -13.61 -8.38
N VAL A 96 9.80 -13.10 -7.14
CA VAL A 96 8.77 -13.46 -6.16
C VAL A 96 7.41 -12.93 -6.61
N LEU A 97 7.31 -11.66 -7.01
CA LEU A 97 6.07 -11.06 -7.49
C LEU A 97 5.53 -11.82 -8.70
N TYR A 98 6.37 -12.05 -9.71
CA TYR A 98 5.99 -12.83 -10.89
C TYR A 98 5.45 -14.23 -10.53
N LYS A 99 6.10 -14.93 -9.59
CA LYS A 99 5.65 -16.26 -9.15
C LYS A 99 4.28 -16.20 -8.47
N LEU A 100 4.08 -15.21 -7.59
CA LEU A 100 2.81 -15.05 -6.85
C LEU A 100 1.65 -14.65 -7.77
N GLU A 101 1.90 -13.82 -8.77
CA GLU A 101 0.92 -13.45 -9.79
C GLU A 101 0.56 -14.65 -10.68
N LYS A 102 1.57 -15.37 -11.18
CA LYS A 102 1.38 -16.56 -11.99
C LYS A 102 0.58 -17.66 -11.29
N GLU A 103 0.76 -17.81 -9.99
CA GLU A 103 0.03 -18.78 -9.16
C GLU A 103 -1.27 -18.22 -8.58
N HIS A 104 -1.68 -17.00 -9.01
CA HIS A 104 -2.90 -16.33 -8.56
C HIS A 104 -2.98 -16.03 -7.05
N PHE A 105 -1.84 -15.97 -6.36
CA PHE A 105 -1.78 -15.50 -4.98
C PHE A 105 -1.84 -13.97 -4.89
N LEU A 106 -1.47 -13.26 -5.95
CA LEU A 106 -1.63 -11.83 -6.13
C LEU A 106 -2.59 -11.55 -7.30
N ASN A 107 -3.54 -10.67 -7.06
CA ASN A 107 -4.46 -10.14 -8.06
C ASN A 107 -4.82 -8.71 -7.65
N ASP A 108 -4.12 -7.73 -8.22
CA ASP A 108 -4.28 -6.32 -7.86
C ASP A 108 -5.63 -5.75 -8.33
N GLU A 109 -6.22 -6.30 -9.40
CA GLU A 109 -7.55 -5.91 -9.85
C GLU A 109 -8.61 -6.29 -8.81
N ALA A 110 -8.66 -7.56 -8.42
CA ALA A 110 -9.59 -8.03 -7.39
C ALA A 110 -9.36 -7.31 -6.05
N PHE A 111 -8.09 -7.15 -5.65
CA PHE A 111 -7.72 -6.41 -4.44
C PHE A 111 -8.24 -4.98 -4.48
N ALA A 112 -8.06 -4.25 -5.60
CA ALA A 112 -8.49 -2.87 -5.74
C ALA A 112 -10.01 -2.73 -5.63
N MET A 113 -10.78 -3.61 -6.30
CA MET A 113 -12.24 -3.62 -6.25
C MET A 113 -12.77 -3.89 -4.85
N GLU A 114 -12.29 -4.95 -4.19
CA GLU A 114 -12.72 -5.32 -2.84
C GLU A 114 -12.35 -4.25 -1.80
N TYR A 115 -11.14 -3.68 -1.92
CA TYR A 115 -10.66 -2.66 -1.01
C TYR A 115 -11.43 -1.35 -1.18
N ALA A 116 -11.71 -0.94 -2.43
CA ALA A 116 -12.52 0.24 -2.74
C ALA A 116 -13.94 0.11 -2.16
N ALA A 117 -14.62 -1.02 -2.40
CA ALA A 117 -15.94 -1.29 -1.84
C ALA A 117 -15.94 -1.29 -0.30
N ALA A 118 -14.91 -1.87 0.33
CA ALA A 118 -14.78 -1.86 1.79
C ALA A 118 -14.58 -0.45 2.36
N LEU A 119 -13.88 0.43 1.66
CA LEU A 119 -13.69 1.83 2.08
C LEU A 119 -14.94 2.68 1.83
N SER A 120 -15.69 2.44 0.73
CA SER A 120 -16.98 3.08 0.45
C SER A 120 -17.98 2.80 1.59
N ARG A 121 -18.14 1.54 1.99
CA ARG A 121 -18.97 1.16 3.15
C ARG A 121 -18.52 1.82 4.46
N ARG A 122 -17.28 2.26 4.58
CA ARG A 122 -16.76 3.06 5.71
C ARG A 122 -16.95 4.57 5.54
N GLN A 123 -17.81 4.98 4.61
CA GLN A 123 -18.12 6.38 4.32
C GLN A 123 -16.87 7.18 3.92
N MET A 124 -16.04 6.61 3.06
CA MET A 124 -14.94 7.31 2.39
C MET A 124 -15.35 7.64 0.95
N GLY A 125 -15.13 8.88 0.55
CA GLY A 125 -15.39 9.34 -0.82
C GLY A 125 -14.31 8.86 -1.80
N ARG A 126 -14.64 8.89 -3.09
CA ARG A 126 -13.82 8.38 -4.21
C ARG A 126 -12.39 8.93 -4.20
N MET A 127 -12.20 10.21 -3.87
CA MET A 127 -10.85 10.81 -3.81
C MET A 127 -9.98 10.15 -2.74
N ARG A 128 -10.53 9.89 -1.56
CA ARG A 128 -9.80 9.24 -0.47
C ARG A 128 -9.54 7.77 -0.77
N ILE A 129 -10.51 7.06 -1.34
CA ILE A 129 -10.35 5.67 -1.78
C ILE A 129 -9.18 5.56 -2.77
N GLY A 130 -9.15 6.42 -3.80
CA GLY A 130 -8.06 6.44 -4.77
C GLY A 130 -6.69 6.73 -4.14
N GLN A 131 -6.63 7.63 -3.14
CA GLN A 131 -5.40 7.89 -2.39
C GLN A 131 -4.92 6.67 -1.59
N GLU A 132 -5.85 5.96 -0.94
CA GLU A 132 -5.52 4.76 -0.17
C GLU A 132 -5.03 3.62 -1.07
N LEU A 133 -5.67 3.40 -2.23
CA LEU A 133 -5.22 2.41 -3.23
C LEU A 133 -3.83 2.77 -3.78
N ARG A 134 -3.59 4.05 -4.09
CA ARG A 134 -2.27 4.52 -4.54
C ARG A 134 -1.20 4.27 -3.47
N ARG A 135 -1.52 4.52 -2.20
CA ARG A 135 -0.62 4.23 -1.07
C ARG A 135 -0.34 2.74 -0.90
N LYS A 136 -1.24 1.90 -1.40
CA LYS A 136 -1.06 0.44 -1.47
C LYS A 136 -0.23 -0.01 -2.66
N GLY A 137 0.21 0.91 -3.52
CA GLY A 137 0.98 0.59 -4.71
C GLY A 137 0.17 -0.02 -5.85
N VAL A 138 -1.16 0.16 -5.85
CA VAL A 138 -2.02 -0.27 -6.95
C VAL A 138 -1.81 0.66 -8.15
N ALA A 139 -1.75 0.08 -9.36
CA ALA A 139 -1.57 0.82 -10.61
C ALA A 139 -2.73 1.81 -10.87
N PRO A 140 -2.45 3.00 -11.47
CA PRO A 140 -3.46 4.04 -11.70
C PRO A 140 -4.68 3.55 -12.49
N GLU A 141 -4.47 2.68 -13.47
CA GLU A 141 -5.52 2.12 -14.33
C GLU A 141 -6.49 1.24 -13.51
N LEU A 142 -5.95 0.40 -12.62
CA LEU A 142 -6.74 -0.45 -11.72
C LEU A 142 -7.47 0.38 -10.66
N ILE A 143 -6.85 1.48 -10.19
CA ILE A 143 -7.53 2.42 -9.29
C ILE A 143 -8.75 3.03 -9.96
N GLN A 144 -8.60 3.49 -11.21
CA GLN A 144 -9.70 4.07 -11.96
C GLN A 144 -10.82 3.05 -12.17
N GLN A 145 -10.51 1.86 -12.62
CA GLN A 145 -11.47 0.77 -12.79
C GLN A 145 -12.22 0.44 -11.50
N ALA A 146 -11.50 0.34 -10.38
CA ALA A 146 -12.10 0.06 -9.08
C ALA A 146 -13.03 1.19 -8.59
N LEU A 147 -12.70 2.46 -8.90
CA LEU A 147 -13.55 3.61 -8.57
C LEU A 147 -14.79 3.69 -9.46
N GLU A 148 -14.66 3.34 -10.75
CA GLU A 148 -15.78 3.28 -11.70
C GLU A 148 -16.74 2.11 -11.39
N ALA A 149 -16.21 1.00 -10.88
CA ALA A 149 -16.99 -0.17 -10.48
C ALA A 149 -17.74 0.00 -9.15
N LEU A 150 -17.50 1.09 -8.40
CA LEU A 150 -18.28 1.37 -7.18
C LEU A 150 -19.74 1.64 -7.55
N ASP A 151 -20.64 0.93 -6.85
CA ASP A 151 -22.07 1.17 -6.98
C ASP A 151 -22.42 2.62 -6.59
N GLU A 152 -23.11 3.33 -7.49
CA GLU A 152 -23.44 4.74 -7.30
C GLU A 152 -24.44 4.92 -6.17
N GLU A 153 -25.46 4.08 -6.07
CA GLU A 153 -26.51 4.14 -5.05
C GLU A 153 -25.92 3.87 -3.66
N GLU A 154 -25.07 2.82 -3.52
CA GLU A 154 -24.34 2.56 -2.26
C GLU A 154 -23.41 3.71 -1.87
N ALA A 155 -22.74 4.35 -2.83
CA ALA A 155 -21.84 5.48 -2.57
C ALA A 155 -22.63 6.74 -2.13
N GLU A 156 -23.76 7.03 -2.75
CA GLU A 156 -24.65 8.12 -2.37
C GLU A 156 -25.25 7.90 -0.98
N ASP A 157 -25.68 6.69 -0.68
CA ASP A 157 -26.20 6.32 0.64
C ASP A 157 -25.12 6.45 1.74
N ALA A 158 -23.89 6.04 1.44
CA ALA A 158 -22.76 6.22 2.36
C ALA A 158 -22.47 7.71 2.61
N ALA A 159 -22.57 8.57 1.57
CA ALA A 159 -22.44 10.01 1.69
C ALA A 159 -23.57 10.61 2.54
N LEU A 160 -24.83 10.18 2.31
CA LEU A 160 -26.01 10.62 3.06
C LEU A 160 -25.91 10.27 4.54
N VAL A 161 -25.52 9.02 4.87
CA VAL A 161 -25.30 8.59 6.26
C VAL A 161 -24.23 9.42 6.95
N LEU A 162 -23.15 9.75 6.25
CA LEU A 162 -22.11 10.64 6.78
C LEU A 162 -22.65 12.06 7.00
N ALA A 163 -23.38 12.61 6.01
CA ALA A 163 -23.94 13.95 6.10
C ALA A 163 -24.90 14.09 7.29
N ARG A 164 -25.79 13.11 7.54
CA ARG A 164 -26.69 13.08 8.71
C ARG A 164 -25.92 13.10 10.02
N LYS A 165 -24.88 12.27 10.15
CA LYS A 165 -24.00 12.27 11.33
C LYS A 165 -23.32 13.61 11.57
N LEU A 166 -22.90 14.27 10.50
CA LEU A 166 -22.23 15.58 10.58
C LEU A 166 -23.21 16.71 10.88
N LEU A 167 -24.43 16.67 10.35
CA LEU A 167 -25.49 17.62 10.71
C LEU A 167 -25.77 17.58 12.20
N LYS A 168 -26.02 16.39 12.75
CA LYS A 168 -26.23 16.21 14.20
C LYS A 168 -25.04 16.70 15.04
N ARG A 169 -23.82 16.49 14.53
CA ARG A 169 -22.58 16.96 15.22
C ARG A 169 -22.48 18.48 15.26
N TYR A 170 -22.94 19.16 14.21
CA TYR A 170 -22.86 20.63 14.09
C TYR A 170 -24.19 21.35 14.41
N GLU A 171 -25.18 20.67 14.91
CA GLU A 171 -26.49 21.19 15.29
C GLU A 171 -26.40 22.38 16.29
N ARG A 172 -25.39 22.36 17.15
CA ARG A 172 -25.17 23.44 18.15
C ARG A 172 -24.44 24.67 17.61
N GLU A 173 -24.07 24.69 16.32
CA GLU A 173 -23.49 25.89 15.72
C GLU A 173 -24.58 26.92 15.47
N PRO A 174 -24.48 28.13 16.09
CA PRO A 174 -25.56 29.14 16.00
C PRO A 174 -25.74 29.70 14.59
N ASP A 175 -24.70 29.69 13.77
CA ASP A 175 -24.71 30.18 12.39
C ASP A 175 -24.88 29.00 11.41
N PRO A 176 -26.06 28.88 10.75
CA PRO A 176 -26.29 27.81 9.79
C PRO A 176 -25.31 27.76 8.62
N ARG A 177 -24.77 28.91 8.20
CA ARG A 177 -23.78 28.96 7.13
C ARG A 177 -22.46 28.35 7.58
N LYS A 178 -22.04 28.65 8.81
CA LYS A 178 -20.84 28.04 9.40
C LYS A 178 -21.01 26.56 9.67
N ALA A 179 -22.20 26.11 10.13
CA ALA A 179 -22.51 24.71 10.29
C ALA A 179 -22.36 23.95 8.96
N MET A 180 -22.94 24.47 7.88
CA MET A 180 -22.84 23.89 6.54
C MET A 180 -21.40 23.87 6.05
N GLN A 181 -20.64 24.95 6.20
CA GLN A 181 -19.23 25.02 5.83
C GLN A 181 -18.40 23.96 6.56
N LYS A 182 -18.60 23.80 7.89
CA LYS A 182 -17.91 22.77 8.70
C LYS A 182 -18.26 21.37 8.22
N LEU A 183 -19.51 21.12 7.85
CA LEU A 183 -19.98 19.84 7.31
C LEU A 183 -19.27 19.53 5.99
N LEU A 184 -19.33 20.45 5.03
CA LEU A 184 -18.70 20.27 3.71
C LEU A 184 -17.18 20.03 3.84
N MET A 185 -16.49 20.78 4.70
CA MET A 185 -15.08 20.58 5.00
C MET A 185 -14.80 19.21 5.63
N ALA A 186 -15.69 18.72 6.49
CA ALA A 186 -15.54 17.40 7.10
C ALA A 186 -15.75 16.27 6.08
N MET A 187 -16.70 16.41 5.14
CA MET A 187 -16.89 15.49 4.03
C MET A 187 -15.70 15.51 3.06
N ALA A 188 -15.19 16.70 2.73
CA ALA A 188 -14.00 16.84 1.88
C ALA A 188 -12.77 16.13 2.49
N ARG A 189 -12.55 16.19 3.82
CA ARG A 189 -11.51 15.42 4.50
C ARG A 189 -11.71 13.90 4.40
N ARG A 190 -12.94 13.45 4.19
CA ARG A 190 -13.27 12.05 3.92
C ARG A 190 -13.15 11.67 2.44
N GLY A 191 -12.83 12.65 1.56
CA GLY A 191 -12.59 12.45 0.14
C GLY A 191 -13.83 12.54 -0.74
N TYR A 192 -14.92 13.15 -0.24
CA TYR A 192 -16.07 13.49 -1.05
C TYR A 192 -15.81 14.76 -1.86
N GLY A 193 -16.24 14.78 -3.13
CA GLY A 193 -16.22 15.97 -3.97
C GLY A 193 -17.17 17.04 -3.45
N PHE A 194 -16.96 18.30 -3.85
CA PHE A 194 -17.80 19.40 -3.37
C PHE A 194 -19.28 19.24 -3.72
N GLU A 195 -19.57 18.89 -4.98
CA GLU A 195 -20.97 18.70 -5.44
C GLU A 195 -21.63 17.50 -4.76
N GLU A 196 -20.90 16.38 -4.64
CA GLU A 196 -21.34 15.18 -3.95
C GLU A 196 -21.65 15.46 -2.46
N ALA A 197 -20.73 16.15 -1.78
CA ALA A 197 -20.90 16.54 -0.37
C ALA A 197 -22.09 17.50 -0.19
N ARG A 198 -22.29 18.43 -1.14
CA ARG A 198 -23.40 19.39 -1.12
C ARG A 198 -24.73 18.69 -1.36
N ALA A 199 -24.81 17.79 -2.35
CA ALA A 199 -26.01 17.00 -2.62
C ALA A 199 -26.41 16.14 -1.43
N ALA A 200 -25.45 15.42 -0.84
CA ALA A 200 -25.69 14.61 0.35
C ALA A 200 -26.15 15.45 1.57
N ALA A 201 -25.57 16.64 1.77
CA ALA A 201 -25.99 17.55 2.84
C ALA A 201 -27.41 18.08 2.63
N GLN A 202 -27.78 18.46 1.40
CA GLN A 202 -29.14 18.92 1.07
C GLN A 202 -30.16 17.80 1.27
N ARG A 203 -29.86 16.59 0.79
CA ARG A 203 -30.74 15.42 0.99
C ARG A 203 -30.91 15.08 2.48
N ALA A 204 -29.83 15.17 3.25
CA ALA A 204 -29.88 14.92 4.70
C ALA A 204 -30.75 15.93 5.48
N ILE A 205 -30.87 17.19 4.97
CA ILE A 205 -31.75 18.21 5.56
C ILE A 205 -33.21 17.96 5.19
N GLN A 206 -33.48 17.52 3.95
CA GLN A 206 -34.83 17.29 3.43
C GLN A 206 -35.45 15.98 3.95
N GLU A 207 -34.60 14.98 4.20
CA GLU A 207 -34.98 13.63 4.64
C GLU A 207 -34.32 13.33 6.00
N PRO A 208 -34.73 13.98 7.11
CA PRO A 208 -34.18 13.67 8.42
C PRO A 208 -34.50 12.19 8.81
N GLU A 209 -33.58 11.53 9.50
CA GLU A 209 -33.90 10.24 10.15
C GLU A 209 -34.89 10.52 11.30
N ASP A 210 -35.98 9.75 11.36
CA ASP A 210 -36.94 9.72 12.46
C ASP A 210 -36.29 9.24 13.79
#